data_aa77a0c631061b6b63de1129fc2726be
#
_entry.id   aa77a0c631061b6b63de1129fc2726be
#
_cell.length_a   1.000
_cell.length_b   1.000
_cell.length_c   1.000
_cell.angle_alpha   90.00
_cell.angle_beta   90.00
_cell.angle_gamma   90.00
#
_symmetry.space_group_name_H-M   'P 1'
#
loop_
_entity.id
_entity.type
_entity.pdbx_description
1 polymer ?
#
loop_
_entity_poly.entity_id
_entity_poly.type
_entity_poly.pdbx_seq_one_letter_code
_entity_poly.pdbx_strand_id
1 'polypeptide(L)'
;GRGWESSGTIHSQWDWGNGASQPSTAYKQKFQNRVLELIDDYNPDMIYFDDTAMPFYGCDDQIGKNILQHYYNHSAANHDGKQQVVVTGKQLTTQQKDYMMWDVERGIPDRPQEDYWQTCTCIGQWHYDQNVYNGNGYKSGATVIRMLIDVVSKNGNLLLSIPVKGNGSIDDKEKKVLADIKAWMDINSESIYGTRMWKTFGEGPLAEAANPMHAQGFNEGQAYS
;
A
#
# COMPACT_ATOMS: atom_id res chain seq x y z
N GLY A 1 12.98 -3.59 -12.34
CA GLY A 1 14.39 -3.82 -12.59
C GLY A 1 14.75 -5.29 -12.42
N ARG A 2 15.37 -5.87 -13.41
CA ARG A 2 15.74 -7.28 -13.39
C ARG A 2 17.19 -7.42 -12.93
N GLY A 3 17.41 -7.38 -11.63
CA GLY A 3 18.73 -7.60 -11.06
C GLY A 3 18.99 -9.03 -10.60
N TRP A 4 18.23 -9.97 -11.11
CA TRP A 4 18.33 -11.38 -10.75
C TRP A 4 19.39 -12.07 -11.61
N GLU A 5 20.41 -12.61 -10.97
CA GLU A 5 21.29 -13.58 -11.57
C GLU A 5 20.71 -14.96 -11.26
N SER A 6 20.05 -15.55 -12.22
CA SER A 6 19.61 -16.94 -12.14
C SER A 6 20.70 -17.85 -12.71
N SER A 7 20.70 -19.09 -12.32
CA SER A 7 21.52 -20.15 -12.90
C SER A 7 21.14 -20.49 -14.36
N GLY A 8 20.91 -19.48 -15.19
CA GLY A 8 20.61 -19.60 -16.61
C GLY A 8 19.15 -19.56 -17.00
N THR A 9 18.22 -19.51 -16.03
CA THR A 9 16.78 -19.45 -16.32
C THR A 9 16.20 -18.19 -15.74
N ILE A 10 15.54 -17.37 -16.58
CA ILE A 10 14.81 -16.19 -16.13
C ILE A 10 13.44 -16.66 -15.65
N HIS A 11 13.19 -16.53 -14.36
CA HIS A 11 11.88 -16.75 -13.77
C HIS A 11 11.16 -15.42 -13.55
N SER A 12 9.84 -15.47 -13.57
CA SER A 12 9.03 -14.33 -13.16
C SER A 12 9.26 -14.06 -11.67
N GLN A 13 9.05 -12.86 -11.24
CA GLN A 13 9.12 -12.50 -9.80
C GLN A 13 8.15 -13.31 -8.93
N TRP A 14 7.16 -13.96 -9.52
CA TRP A 14 6.17 -14.79 -8.84
C TRP A 14 6.68 -16.17 -8.41
N ASP A 15 7.84 -16.59 -8.90
CA ASP A 15 8.43 -17.90 -8.59
C ASP A 15 9.39 -17.88 -7.39
N TRP A 16 9.30 -16.88 -6.54
CA TRP A 16 10.16 -16.68 -5.38
C TRP A 16 10.26 -17.88 -4.44
N GLY A 17 9.16 -18.58 -4.24
CA GLY A 17 9.10 -19.73 -3.34
C GLY A 17 9.72 -21.01 -3.89
N ASN A 18 10.03 -21.05 -5.18
CA ASN A 18 10.46 -22.29 -5.85
C ASN A 18 11.98 -22.42 -5.99
N GLY A 19 12.76 -21.50 -5.44
CA GLY A 19 14.22 -21.53 -5.53
C GLY A 19 14.77 -21.36 -6.95
N ALA A 20 13.91 -21.05 -7.89
CA ALA A 20 14.24 -20.98 -9.31
C ALA A 20 15.04 -19.73 -9.68
N SER A 21 14.88 -18.67 -8.91
CA SER A 21 15.65 -17.43 -9.05
C SER A 21 16.10 -16.96 -7.67
N GLN A 22 17.39 -16.83 -7.50
CA GLN A 22 17.97 -16.25 -6.30
C GLN A 22 18.81 -15.02 -6.69
N PRO A 23 18.63 -13.88 -6.03
CA PRO A 23 19.47 -12.73 -6.28
C PRO A 23 20.90 -13.01 -5.82
N SER A 24 21.89 -12.59 -6.62
CA SER A 24 23.29 -12.69 -6.21
C SER A 24 23.57 -11.84 -4.97
N THR A 25 24.60 -12.22 -4.21
CA THR A 25 25.05 -11.42 -3.05
C THR A 25 25.39 -10.00 -3.46
N ALA A 26 26.04 -9.83 -4.62
CA ALA A 26 26.38 -8.50 -5.16
C ALA A 26 25.12 -7.66 -5.46
N TYR A 27 24.07 -8.28 -6.00
CA TYR A 27 22.81 -7.58 -6.25
C TYR A 27 22.11 -7.18 -4.94
N LYS A 28 22.04 -8.09 -3.98
CA LYS A 28 21.45 -7.81 -2.66
C LYS A 28 22.15 -6.64 -1.96
N GLN A 29 23.48 -6.65 -1.98
CA GLN A 29 24.28 -5.57 -1.40
C GLN A 29 24.06 -4.24 -2.15
N LYS A 30 24.02 -4.27 -3.48
CA LYS A 30 23.74 -3.08 -4.30
C LYS A 30 22.33 -2.52 -4.02
N PHE A 31 21.35 -3.38 -3.85
CA PHE A 31 19.99 -2.97 -3.48
C PHE A 31 19.98 -2.27 -2.12
N GLN A 32 20.58 -2.91 -1.10
CA GLN A 32 20.70 -2.30 0.23
C GLN A 32 21.36 -0.94 0.17
N ASN A 33 22.53 -0.83 -0.46
CA ASN A 33 23.29 0.43 -0.53
C ASN A 33 22.45 1.55 -1.17
N ARG A 34 21.69 1.27 -2.23
CA ARG A 34 20.81 2.26 -2.87
C ARG A 34 19.69 2.74 -1.97
N VAL A 35 19.12 1.84 -1.17
CA VAL A 35 18.05 2.22 -0.22
C VAL A 35 18.64 3.07 0.91
N LEU A 36 19.81 2.69 1.44
CA LEU A 36 20.50 3.49 2.46
C LEU A 36 20.88 4.87 1.95
N GLU A 37 21.41 4.98 0.72
CA GLU A 37 21.70 6.26 0.06
C GLU A 37 20.45 7.16 -0.04
N LEU A 38 19.31 6.60 -0.43
CA LEU A 38 18.04 7.35 -0.47
C LEU A 38 17.60 7.82 0.92
N ILE A 39 17.80 7.01 1.95
CA ILE A 39 17.50 7.38 3.33
C ILE A 39 18.38 8.54 3.77
N ASP A 40 19.69 8.42 3.56
CA ASP A 40 20.67 9.37 4.05
C ASP A 40 20.61 10.72 3.31
N ASP A 41 20.38 10.70 2.00
CA ASP A 41 20.40 11.89 1.16
C ASP A 41 19.07 12.66 1.15
N TYR A 42 17.94 11.95 1.29
CA TYR A 42 16.60 12.54 1.09
C TYR A 42 15.69 12.53 2.32
N ASN A 43 16.05 11.80 3.38
CA ASN A 43 15.26 11.71 4.62
C ASN A 43 13.75 11.47 4.37
N PRO A 44 13.34 10.43 3.64
CA PRO A 44 11.95 10.20 3.33
C PRO A 44 11.15 9.91 4.61
N ASP A 45 9.89 10.32 4.66
CA ASP A 45 8.98 10.02 5.77
C ASP A 45 8.46 8.58 5.71
N MET A 46 8.45 7.98 4.51
CA MET A 46 7.96 6.61 4.31
C MET A 46 8.77 5.87 3.25
N ILE A 47 9.02 4.59 3.52
CA ILE A 47 9.51 3.63 2.52
C ILE A 47 8.43 2.59 2.28
N TYR A 48 8.13 2.34 1.00
CA TYR A 48 7.12 1.40 0.55
C TYR A 48 7.77 0.22 -0.19
N PHE A 49 7.58 -0.99 0.32
CA PHE A 49 7.98 -2.22 -0.34
C PHE A 49 6.76 -2.89 -0.96
N ASP A 50 6.75 -2.92 -2.29
CA ASP A 50 5.69 -3.53 -3.08
C ASP A 50 5.90 -5.04 -3.25
N ASP A 51 4.83 -5.80 -3.25
CA ASP A 51 4.78 -7.26 -3.45
C ASP A 51 5.65 -8.10 -2.51
N THR A 52 6.12 -7.54 -1.41
CA THR A 52 6.97 -8.26 -0.48
C THR A 52 6.72 -7.83 0.96
N ALA A 53 6.92 -8.74 1.90
CA ALA A 53 6.93 -8.40 3.33
C ALA A 53 8.16 -7.55 3.65
N MET A 54 9.32 -8.01 3.19
CA MET A 54 10.60 -7.33 3.31
C MET A 54 11.43 -7.60 2.05
N PRO A 55 12.39 -6.73 1.69
CA PRO A 55 13.29 -7.01 0.59
C PRO A 55 13.92 -8.39 0.71
N PHE A 56 13.78 -9.17 -0.36
CA PHE A 56 14.27 -10.56 -0.43
C PHE A 56 13.66 -11.54 0.56
N TYR A 57 12.44 -11.26 1.05
CA TYR A 57 11.70 -12.20 1.90
C TYR A 57 11.71 -13.63 1.31
N GLY A 58 11.95 -14.62 2.18
CA GLY A 58 12.03 -16.04 1.78
C GLY A 58 13.38 -16.49 1.22
N CYS A 59 14.28 -15.56 0.84
CA CYS A 59 15.65 -15.93 0.42
C CYS A 59 16.75 -15.24 1.25
N ASP A 60 16.52 -14.05 1.76
CA ASP A 60 17.49 -13.33 2.60
C ASP A 60 16.85 -12.10 3.27
N ASP A 61 16.20 -12.29 4.41
CA ASP A 61 15.58 -11.16 5.15
C ASP A 61 16.59 -10.29 5.89
N GLN A 62 17.86 -10.62 5.92
CA GLN A 62 18.86 -9.79 6.59
C GLN A 62 18.99 -8.41 5.92
N ILE A 63 18.84 -8.36 4.60
CA ILE A 63 18.83 -7.10 3.85
C ILE A 63 17.70 -6.17 4.31
N GLY A 64 16.49 -6.70 4.42
CA GLY A 64 15.36 -5.94 4.94
C GLY A 64 15.58 -5.45 6.37
N LYS A 65 16.06 -6.31 7.26
CA LYS A 65 16.38 -5.96 8.65
C LYS A 65 17.45 -4.87 8.74
N ASN A 66 18.49 -4.94 7.92
CA ASN A 66 19.54 -3.92 7.88
C ASN A 66 18.97 -2.55 7.45
N ILE A 67 18.11 -2.54 6.45
CA ILE A 67 17.44 -1.32 5.98
C ILE A 67 16.56 -0.74 7.08
N LEU A 68 15.71 -1.56 7.73
CA LEU A 68 14.84 -1.11 8.81
C LEU A 68 15.65 -0.53 9.98
N GLN A 69 16.70 -1.24 10.42
CA GLN A 69 17.56 -0.79 11.50
C GLN A 69 18.22 0.55 11.18
N HIS A 70 18.76 0.69 9.99
CA HIS A 70 19.38 1.94 9.55
C HIS A 70 18.36 3.08 9.53
N TYR A 71 17.21 2.86 8.90
CA TYR A 71 16.18 3.87 8.71
C TYR A 71 15.60 4.38 10.03
N TYR A 72 15.30 3.48 10.96
CA TYR A 72 14.77 3.87 12.27
C TYR A 72 15.83 4.58 13.14
N ASN A 73 17.08 4.12 13.10
CA ASN A 73 18.17 4.82 13.79
C ASN A 73 18.45 6.19 13.19
N HIS A 74 18.43 6.31 11.86
CA HIS A 74 18.59 7.59 11.17
C HIS A 74 17.48 8.56 11.55
N SER A 75 16.22 8.12 11.55
CA SER A 75 15.09 8.93 12.01
C SER A 75 15.26 9.37 13.47
N ALA A 76 15.57 8.46 14.36
CA ALA A 76 15.76 8.78 15.78
C ALA A 76 16.90 9.78 16.00
N ALA A 77 18.00 9.65 15.26
CA ALA A 77 19.12 10.59 15.33
C ALA A 77 18.74 12.03 14.91
N ASN A 78 17.83 12.15 13.94
CA ASN A 78 17.38 13.44 13.40
C ASN A 78 16.16 14.03 14.13
N HIS A 79 15.54 13.30 15.09
CA HIS A 79 14.30 13.72 15.75
C HIS A 79 14.33 13.51 17.27
N ASP A 80 15.42 13.90 17.93
CA ASP A 80 15.56 13.86 19.40
C ASP A 80 15.27 12.48 20.01
N GLY A 81 15.73 11.41 19.36
CA GLY A 81 15.51 10.03 19.79
C GLY A 81 14.14 9.45 19.43
N LYS A 82 13.32 10.17 18.68
CA LYS A 82 11.98 9.70 18.28
C LYS A 82 12.00 9.15 16.87
N GLN A 83 11.39 7.99 16.68
CA GLN A 83 11.11 7.49 15.35
C GLN A 83 9.91 8.23 14.76
N GLN A 84 10.11 8.87 13.61
CA GLN A 84 9.08 9.63 12.88
C GLN A 84 8.92 9.18 11.43
N VAL A 85 9.25 7.93 11.16
CA VAL A 85 9.20 7.35 9.81
C VAL A 85 8.41 6.05 9.80
N VAL A 86 7.91 5.67 8.63
CA VAL A 86 7.11 4.47 8.43
C VAL A 86 7.70 3.60 7.33
N VAL A 87 7.70 2.30 7.55
CA VAL A 87 7.96 1.31 6.50
C VAL A 87 6.71 0.46 6.30
N THR A 88 6.27 0.36 5.05
CA THR A 88 5.12 -0.48 4.69
C THR A 88 5.58 -1.76 4.05
N GLY A 89 4.82 -2.82 4.24
CA GLY A 89 5.04 -4.10 3.59
C GLY A 89 3.75 -4.88 3.42
N LYS A 90 3.68 -5.67 2.35
CA LYS A 90 2.61 -6.63 2.11
C LYS A 90 2.96 -7.98 2.72
N GLN A 91 1.99 -8.85 2.91
CA GLN A 91 2.21 -10.23 3.38
C GLN A 91 3.03 -10.33 4.69
N LEU A 92 2.88 -9.37 5.58
CA LEU A 92 3.60 -9.34 6.85
C LEU A 92 3.16 -10.48 7.76
N THR A 93 4.11 -11.15 8.39
CA THR A 93 3.85 -12.01 9.54
C THR A 93 3.41 -11.17 10.74
N THR A 94 2.81 -11.81 11.76
CA THR A 94 2.44 -11.13 13.01
C THR A 94 3.63 -10.37 13.61
N GLN A 95 4.80 -11.03 13.68
CA GLN A 95 6.01 -10.41 14.21
C GLN A 95 6.50 -9.22 13.38
N GLN A 96 6.34 -9.25 12.06
CA GLN A 96 6.75 -8.14 11.19
C GLN A 96 5.84 -6.91 11.35
N LYS A 97 4.58 -7.10 11.71
CA LYS A 97 3.64 -6.01 12.01
C LYS A 97 4.03 -5.20 13.26
N ASP A 98 4.85 -5.76 14.15
CA ASP A 98 5.36 -5.03 15.32
C ASP A 98 6.28 -3.86 14.93
N TYR A 99 6.84 -3.88 13.73
CA TYR A 99 7.79 -2.86 13.28
C TYR A 99 7.63 -2.38 11.83
N MET A 100 6.59 -2.85 11.14
CA MET A 100 6.22 -2.38 9.80
C MET A 100 4.71 -2.18 9.72
N MET A 101 4.28 -1.17 9.00
CA MET A 101 2.87 -0.96 8.73
C MET A 101 2.39 -1.95 7.65
N TRP A 102 1.34 -2.67 7.95
CA TRP A 102 0.73 -3.61 7.01
C TRP A 102 0.02 -2.87 5.87
N ASP A 103 0.38 -3.19 4.64
CA ASP A 103 -0.28 -2.72 3.43
C ASP A 103 -1.07 -3.87 2.77
N VAL A 104 -2.35 -3.65 2.56
CA VAL A 104 -3.27 -4.61 1.96
C VAL A 104 -3.55 -4.21 0.52
N GLU A 105 -3.25 -5.07 -0.44
CA GLU A 105 -3.56 -4.78 -1.83
C GLU A 105 -5.04 -5.06 -2.13
N ARG A 106 -5.76 -4.01 -2.55
CA ARG A 106 -7.16 -4.08 -2.99
C ARG A 106 -8.06 -4.84 -2.02
N GLY A 107 -7.86 -4.64 -0.75
CA GLY A 107 -8.66 -5.30 0.28
C GLY A 107 -8.80 -4.45 1.53
N ILE A 108 -9.74 -4.81 2.37
CA ILE A 108 -9.98 -4.17 3.67
C ILE A 108 -10.21 -5.29 4.69
N PRO A 109 -9.57 -5.26 5.86
CA PRO A 109 -9.87 -6.18 6.95
C PRO A 109 -11.36 -6.15 7.32
N ASP A 110 -11.89 -7.29 7.75
CA ASP A 110 -13.28 -7.43 8.18
C ASP A 110 -13.57 -6.73 9.52
N ARG A 111 -12.53 -6.39 10.27
CA ARG A 111 -12.62 -5.78 11.61
C ARG A 111 -11.59 -4.66 11.79
N PRO A 112 -11.84 -3.74 12.75
CA PRO A 112 -10.84 -2.77 13.18
C PRO A 112 -9.54 -3.45 13.58
N GLN A 113 -8.42 -2.83 13.22
CA GLN A 113 -7.09 -3.27 13.58
C GLN A 113 -6.57 -2.40 14.73
N GLU A 114 -5.86 -3.01 15.68
CA GLU A 114 -5.24 -2.26 16.79
C GLU A 114 -4.12 -1.36 16.27
N ASP A 115 -3.30 -1.90 15.36
CA ASP A 115 -2.23 -1.17 14.71
C ASP A 115 -2.71 -0.44 13.46
N TYR A 116 -2.03 0.65 13.10
CA TYR A 116 -2.27 1.33 11.84
C TYR A 116 -1.93 0.42 10.66
N TRP A 117 -2.74 0.50 9.64
CA TRP A 117 -2.57 -0.25 8.41
C TRP A 117 -2.94 0.63 7.20
N GLN A 118 -2.63 0.16 6.02
CA GLN A 118 -2.96 0.83 4.77
C GLN A 118 -3.60 -0.15 3.81
N THR A 119 -4.49 0.33 2.96
CA THR A 119 -4.86 -0.36 1.72
C THR A 119 -4.44 0.47 0.53
N CYS A 120 -3.85 -0.18 -0.48
CA CYS A 120 -3.59 0.42 -1.77
C CYS A 120 -4.59 -0.07 -2.80
N THR A 121 -5.17 0.84 -3.55
CA THR A 121 -6.09 0.54 -4.65
C THR A 121 -6.00 1.62 -5.73
N CYS A 122 -6.71 1.42 -6.83
CA CYS A 122 -6.80 2.37 -7.93
C CYS A 122 -8.25 2.63 -8.30
N ILE A 123 -8.52 3.76 -8.96
CA ILE A 123 -9.86 4.05 -9.45
C ILE A 123 -10.25 3.18 -10.66
N GLY A 124 -9.28 2.63 -11.39
CA GLY A 124 -9.47 1.76 -12.55
C GLY A 124 -8.44 0.63 -12.56
N GLN A 125 -7.34 0.79 -13.27
CA GLN A 125 -6.18 -0.09 -13.27
C GLN A 125 -4.97 0.63 -12.68
N TRP A 126 -3.89 -0.14 -12.33
CA TRP A 126 -2.66 0.46 -11.80
C TRP A 126 -1.96 1.40 -12.78
N HIS A 127 -2.08 1.10 -14.07
CA HIS A 127 -1.61 1.93 -15.16
C HIS A 127 -2.79 2.42 -16.00
N TYR A 128 -2.60 3.51 -16.76
CA TYR A 128 -3.64 4.02 -17.65
C TYR A 128 -4.03 2.96 -18.68
N ASP A 129 -5.31 2.67 -18.76
CA ASP A 129 -5.89 1.71 -19.71
C ASP A 129 -7.05 2.38 -20.47
N GLN A 130 -6.86 2.54 -21.78
CA GLN A 130 -7.86 3.13 -22.67
C GLN A 130 -9.18 2.33 -22.70
N ASN A 131 -9.14 1.02 -22.43
CA ASN A 131 -10.36 0.20 -22.37
C ASN A 131 -11.18 0.51 -21.14
N VAL A 132 -10.55 0.79 -20.00
CA VAL A 132 -11.24 1.26 -18.79
C VAL A 132 -11.92 2.59 -19.07
N TYR A 133 -11.22 3.52 -19.71
CA TYR A 133 -11.80 4.80 -20.12
C TYR A 133 -13.01 4.62 -21.05
N ASN A 134 -12.86 3.84 -22.12
CA ASN A 134 -13.92 3.63 -23.12
C ASN A 134 -15.12 2.87 -22.53
N GLY A 135 -14.87 1.91 -21.65
CA GLY A 135 -15.88 1.08 -20.99
C GLY A 135 -16.54 1.71 -19.76
N ASN A 136 -16.19 2.94 -19.39
CA ASN A 136 -16.62 3.59 -18.13
C ASN A 136 -16.28 2.74 -16.90
N GLY A 137 -15.11 2.10 -16.90
CA GLY A 137 -14.68 1.14 -15.87
C GLY A 137 -14.07 1.77 -14.61
N TYR A 138 -14.11 3.08 -14.46
CA TYR A 138 -13.64 3.75 -13.25
C TYR A 138 -14.63 3.61 -12.10
N LYS A 139 -14.11 3.47 -10.88
CA LYS A 139 -14.92 3.61 -9.66
C LYS A 139 -15.52 5.02 -9.62
N SER A 140 -16.74 5.13 -9.13
CA SER A 140 -17.34 6.45 -8.88
C SER A 140 -16.70 7.14 -7.67
N GLY A 141 -16.79 8.46 -7.59
CA GLY A 141 -16.39 9.21 -6.40
C GLY A 141 -17.11 8.71 -5.15
N ALA A 142 -18.40 8.37 -5.25
CA ALA A 142 -19.17 7.81 -4.14
C ALA A 142 -18.62 6.45 -3.67
N THR A 143 -18.22 5.57 -4.59
CA THR A 143 -17.58 4.29 -4.26
C THR A 143 -16.29 4.52 -3.47
N VAL A 144 -15.44 5.42 -3.95
CA VAL A 144 -14.16 5.73 -3.27
C VAL A 144 -14.38 6.34 -1.89
N ILE A 145 -15.38 7.22 -1.74
CA ILE A 145 -15.72 7.82 -0.44
C ILE A 145 -16.18 6.76 0.55
N ARG A 146 -17.04 5.83 0.13
CA ARG A 146 -17.47 4.71 0.99
C ARG A 146 -16.30 3.83 1.42
N MET A 147 -15.38 3.53 0.50
CA MET A 147 -14.14 2.82 0.83
C MET A 147 -13.30 3.58 1.85
N LEU A 148 -13.12 4.89 1.66
CA LEU A 148 -12.36 5.74 2.58
C LEU A 148 -12.97 5.72 3.99
N ILE A 149 -14.29 5.86 4.10
CA ILE A 149 -15.01 5.81 5.38
C ILE A 149 -14.80 4.46 6.07
N ASP A 150 -14.97 3.36 5.34
CA ASP A 150 -14.77 2.01 5.88
C ASP A 150 -13.32 1.77 6.33
N VAL A 151 -12.35 2.16 5.54
CA VAL A 151 -10.92 2.08 5.87
C VAL A 151 -10.61 2.85 7.16
N VAL A 152 -11.02 4.11 7.24
CA VAL A 152 -10.74 4.98 8.40
C VAL A 152 -11.47 4.48 9.65
N SER A 153 -12.71 3.99 9.52
CA SER A 153 -13.45 3.43 10.66
C SER A 153 -12.80 2.19 11.26
N LYS A 154 -11.93 1.53 10.51
CA LYS A 154 -11.16 0.34 10.92
C LYS A 154 -9.68 0.63 11.25
N ASN A 155 -9.34 1.90 11.51
CA ASN A 155 -7.99 2.36 11.84
C ASN A 155 -7.00 2.33 10.68
N GLY A 156 -7.48 2.40 9.43
CA GLY A 156 -6.67 2.30 8.23
C GLY A 156 -6.45 3.61 7.49
N ASN A 157 -5.56 3.57 6.53
CA ASN A 157 -5.27 4.64 5.57
C ASN A 157 -5.54 4.14 4.15
N LEU A 158 -6.10 5.00 3.30
CA LEU A 158 -6.34 4.71 1.89
C LEU A 158 -5.26 5.33 1.02
N LEU A 159 -4.49 4.51 0.32
CA LEU A 159 -3.60 4.92 -0.76
C LEU A 159 -4.32 4.70 -2.10
N LEU A 160 -4.82 5.78 -2.69
CA LEU A 160 -5.59 5.74 -3.93
C LEU A 160 -4.71 6.11 -5.12
N SER A 161 -4.49 5.17 -6.03
CA SER A 161 -3.79 5.41 -7.29
C SER A 161 -4.75 6.02 -8.33
N ILE A 162 -4.30 7.11 -8.92
CA ILE A 162 -4.93 7.74 -10.08
C ILE A 162 -4.00 7.50 -11.27
N PRO A 163 -4.35 6.64 -12.22
CA PRO A 163 -3.49 6.36 -13.37
C PRO A 163 -3.24 7.61 -14.21
N VAL A 164 -2.07 7.72 -14.78
CA VAL A 164 -1.70 8.85 -15.65
C VAL A 164 -1.38 8.36 -17.05
N LYS A 165 -1.76 9.15 -18.05
CA LYS A 165 -1.37 8.94 -19.46
C LYS A 165 0.13 9.07 -19.63
N GLY A 166 0.68 8.56 -20.74
CA GLY A 166 2.10 8.64 -21.02
C GLY A 166 2.69 10.05 -21.08
N ASN A 167 1.85 11.08 -21.21
CA ASN A 167 2.25 12.50 -21.15
C ASN A 167 2.11 13.11 -19.75
N GLY A 168 1.82 12.30 -18.71
CA GLY A 168 1.66 12.78 -17.35
C GLY A 168 0.29 13.39 -17.02
N SER A 169 -0.64 13.47 -17.97
CA SER A 169 -1.98 14.00 -17.69
C SER A 169 -2.94 12.92 -17.23
N ILE A 170 -3.97 13.33 -16.50
CA ILE A 170 -5.15 12.51 -16.18
C ILE A 170 -6.30 12.85 -17.11
N ASP A 171 -7.20 11.91 -17.37
CA ASP A 171 -8.32 12.13 -18.28
C ASP A 171 -9.50 12.86 -17.62
N ASP A 172 -10.53 13.17 -18.40
CA ASP A 172 -11.70 13.90 -17.95
C ASP A 172 -12.59 13.08 -16.98
N LYS A 173 -12.67 11.76 -17.16
CA LYS A 173 -13.43 10.88 -16.27
C LYS A 173 -12.74 10.72 -14.92
N GLU A 174 -11.41 10.57 -14.92
CA GLU A 174 -10.61 10.56 -13.69
C GLU A 174 -10.74 11.90 -12.94
N LYS A 175 -10.66 13.02 -13.66
CA LYS A 175 -10.89 14.36 -13.11
C LYS A 175 -12.27 14.50 -12.47
N LYS A 176 -13.30 13.90 -13.09
CA LYS A 176 -14.65 13.89 -12.51
C LYS A 176 -14.69 13.12 -11.19
N VAL A 177 -14.09 11.93 -11.12
CA VAL A 177 -14.00 11.16 -9.87
C VAL A 177 -13.32 11.98 -8.77
N LEU A 178 -12.21 12.63 -9.09
CA LEU A 178 -11.49 13.47 -8.12
C LEU A 178 -12.32 14.70 -7.70
N ALA A 179 -13.06 15.31 -8.62
CA ALA A 179 -13.95 16.43 -8.31
C ALA A 179 -15.09 16.02 -7.37
N ASP A 180 -15.67 14.83 -7.58
CA ASP A 180 -16.72 14.30 -6.72
C ASP A 180 -16.18 14.01 -5.30
N ILE A 181 -14.99 13.41 -5.20
CA ILE A 181 -14.31 13.18 -3.92
C ILE A 181 -14.01 14.51 -3.21
N LYS A 182 -13.46 15.47 -3.97
CA LYS A 182 -13.14 16.81 -3.42
C LYS A 182 -14.39 17.49 -2.86
N ALA A 183 -15.49 17.51 -3.62
CA ALA A 183 -16.74 18.14 -3.19
C ALA A 183 -17.27 17.56 -1.88
N TRP A 184 -17.15 16.25 -1.69
CA TRP A 184 -17.53 15.61 -0.45
C TRP A 184 -16.55 15.95 0.70
N MET A 185 -15.24 15.92 0.42
CA MET A 185 -14.20 16.22 1.40
C MET A 185 -14.24 17.68 1.86
N ASP A 186 -14.59 18.63 0.99
CA ASP A 186 -14.71 20.04 1.36
C ASP A 186 -15.74 20.26 2.49
N ILE A 187 -16.72 19.37 2.63
CA ILE A 187 -17.76 19.46 3.65
C ILE A 187 -17.46 18.53 4.84
N ASN A 188 -16.91 17.34 4.58
CA ASN A 188 -16.88 16.24 5.54
C ASN A 188 -15.46 15.85 6.01
N SER A 189 -14.41 16.59 5.61
CA SER A 189 -13.02 16.21 5.92
C SER A 189 -12.75 16.05 7.42
N GLU A 190 -13.47 16.79 8.29
CA GLU A 190 -13.35 16.66 9.73
C GLU A 190 -13.70 15.24 10.22
N SER A 191 -14.62 14.55 9.54
CA SER A 191 -14.98 13.17 9.88
C SER A 191 -13.90 12.13 9.50
N ILE A 192 -12.91 12.54 8.71
CA ILE A 192 -11.81 11.69 8.24
C ILE A 192 -10.51 12.03 8.97
N TYR A 193 -10.12 13.32 8.95
CA TYR A 193 -8.86 13.76 9.53
C TYR A 193 -8.96 14.00 11.04
N GLY A 194 -7.91 13.63 11.75
CA GLY A 194 -7.85 13.83 13.19
C GLY A 194 -8.79 12.93 14.02
N THR A 195 -9.38 11.94 13.41
CA THR A 195 -10.28 10.97 14.05
C THR A 195 -9.55 9.73 14.53
N ARG A 196 -10.24 8.91 15.31
CA ARG A 196 -9.80 7.58 15.74
C ARG A 196 -10.96 6.62 15.60
N MET A 197 -10.65 5.33 15.43
CA MET A 197 -11.68 4.30 15.40
C MET A 197 -12.55 4.35 16.65
N TRP A 198 -13.84 4.11 16.47
CA TRP A 198 -14.80 3.98 17.56
C TRP A 198 -15.03 2.50 17.89
N LYS A 199 -15.59 2.22 19.04
CA LYS A 199 -15.93 0.84 19.46
C LYS A 199 -16.87 0.11 18.50
N THR A 200 -17.68 0.85 17.74
CA THR A 200 -18.57 0.35 16.69
C THR A 200 -18.12 0.97 15.37
N PHE A 201 -17.53 0.17 14.47
CA PHE A 201 -16.97 0.67 13.21
C PHE A 201 -18.02 0.87 12.11
N GLY A 202 -19.21 0.28 12.26
CA GLY A 202 -20.31 0.39 11.31
C GLY A 202 -21.57 -0.25 11.83
N GLU A 203 -22.68 0.12 11.22
CA GLU A 203 -24.01 -0.41 11.52
C GLU A 203 -24.75 -0.70 10.20
N GLY A 204 -25.71 -1.63 10.26
CA GLY A 204 -26.55 -2.01 9.14
C GLY A 204 -26.02 -3.18 8.31
N PRO A 205 -26.72 -3.53 7.23
CA PRO A 205 -26.51 -4.78 6.50
C PRO A 205 -25.08 -4.96 5.95
N LEU A 206 -24.41 -3.88 5.57
CA LEU A 206 -23.04 -3.94 5.04
C LEU A 206 -22.01 -4.17 6.14
N ALA A 207 -22.25 -3.69 7.35
CA ALA A 207 -21.38 -3.92 8.49
C ALA A 207 -21.56 -5.32 9.09
N GLU A 208 -22.76 -5.89 8.97
CA GLU A 208 -23.13 -7.20 9.47
C GLU A 208 -22.85 -8.33 8.48
N ALA A 209 -22.80 -8.02 7.19
CA ALA A 209 -22.44 -8.99 6.16
C ALA A 209 -21.02 -9.49 6.40
N ALA A 210 -20.79 -10.81 6.21
CA ALA A 210 -19.45 -11.32 6.09
C ALA A 210 -18.73 -10.47 5.03
N ASN A 211 -17.72 -9.72 5.46
CA ASN A 211 -17.09 -8.70 4.61
C ASN A 211 -16.60 -9.34 3.31
N PRO A 212 -17.14 -8.97 2.15
CA PRO A 212 -16.69 -9.50 0.87
C PRO A 212 -15.27 -9.04 0.51
N MET A 213 -14.73 -8.09 1.26
CA MET A 213 -13.40 -7.55 1.07
C MET A 213 -12.42 -8.25 1.99
N HIS A 214 -11.95 -9.41 1.58
CA HIS A 214 -10.88 -10.09 2.28
C HIS A 214 -9.56 -9.32 2.14
N ALA A 215 -8.72 -9.43 3.16
CA ALA A 215 -7.37 -8.90 3.16
C ALA A 215 -6.50 -9.52 2.06
N GLN A 216 -6.70 -9.25 0.84
CA GLN A 216 -6.13 -9.66 -0.45
C GLN A 216 -7.23 -9.94 -1.48
N GLY A 217 -8.45 -9.43 -1.30
CA GLY A 217 -9.56 -9.68 -2.21
C GLY A 217 -9.67 -8.65 -3.31
N PHE A 218 -9.90 -9.10 -4.53
CA PHE A 218 -10.27 -8.26 -5.66
C PHE A 218 -11.75 -7.87 -5.67
N ASN A 219 -12.45 -8.05 -4.54
CA ASN A 219 -13.90 -7.87 -4.43
C ASN A 219 -14.31 -6.47 -3.94
N GLU A 220 -13.37 -5.53 -3.91
CA GLU A 220 -13.62 -4.18 -3.42
C GLU A 220 -14.80 -3.45 -4.11
N GLY A 221 -15.11 -3.81 -5.37
CA GLY A 221 -16.23 -3.25 -6.11
C GLY A 221 -17.61 -3.77 -5.70
N GLN A 222 -17.69 -4.92 -5.06
CA GLN A 222 -18.96 -5.55 -4.70
C GLN A 222 -19.55 -5.00 -3.39
N ALA A 223 -18.70 -4.57 -2.48
CA ALA A 223 -19.14 -4.05 -1.18
C ALA A 223 -19.68 -2.62 -1.24
N TYR A 224 -19.35 -1.86 -2.28
CA TYR A 224 -19.62 -0.43 -2.38
C TYR A 224 -20.41 -0.03 -3.63
N SER A 225 -20.86 -1.02 -4.42
CA SER A 225 -21.67 -0.81 -5.64
C SER A 225 -23.13 -0.48 -5.33
#